data_73d854119f391c06a930be3b8fde0004
#
_entry.id   73d854119f391c06a930be3b8fde0004
#
_cell.length_a   1.000
_cell.length_b   1.000
_cell.length_c   1.000
_cell.angle_alpha   90.00
_cell.angle_beta   90.00
_cell.angle_gamma   90.00
#
_symmetry.space_group_name_H-M   'P 1'
#
loop_
_entity.id
_entity.type
_entity.pdbx_description
1 polymer ?
#
loop_
_entity_poly.entity_id
_entity_poly.type
_entity_poly.pdbx_seq_one_letter_code
_entity_poly.pdbx_strand_id
1 'polypeptide(L)'
;MSRAAADLPEDAETLKAMLLAARAEIVELTRQTRTLEAAKADAEARTERLHALLKALERARFGRRSEALDPDQRAFAFEEIETGLSAIEGALEAAAPKPPPRKPRPRKALPGHLPRVEVVIEPEEAPCACGSHERVKIGEDVSDRLDVVPAKFRVIVTRRPKYACPACREGVVQAPAPARLVETGLPTEALLAQVAVSKYADGLPLYRQEAIYAREGVGLGRNLMAGWMGRVGFHLEPLADRVLHHVRAGPRIFADETTLPTLAPGRGKTKTAWLWT
;
A
#
# COMPACT_ATOMS: atom_id res chain seq x y z
N MET A 1 7.68 33.63 -29.34
CA MET A 1 7.50 35.01 -29.84
C MET A 1 8.43 35.89 -29.04
N SER A 2 9.46 36.40 -29.71
CA SER A 2 10.49 37.26 -29.13
C SER A 2 9.87 38.61 -28.76
N ARG A 3 9.81 38.96 -27.47
CA ARG A 3 9.52 40.32 -27.03
C ARG A 3 10.69 41.21 -27.49
N ALA A 4 10.36 42.19 -28.33
CA ALA A 4 11.36 43.12 -28.87
C ALA A 4 12.05 43.86 -27.73
N ALA A 5 13.39 44.10 -27.91
CA ALA A 5 14.24 44.83 -26.97
C ALA A 5 13.82 46.29 -26.72
N ALA A 6 12.77 46.75 -27.39
CA ALA A 6 12.26 48.12 -27.30
C ALA A 6 11.40 48.43 -26.05
N ASP A 7 11.07 47.45 -25.21
CA ASP A 7 10.16 47.58 -24.05
C ASP A 7 10.87 47.49 -22.70
N LEU A 8 12.20 47.62 -22.64
CA LEU A 8 12.95 47.58 -21.39
C LEU A 8 13.06 49.01 -20.79
N PRO A 9 12.71 49.16 -19.49
CA PRO A 9 12.86 50.45 -18.83
C PRO A 9 14.33 50.88 -18.79
N GLU A 10 14.62 52.19 -18.97
CA GLU A 10 15.97 52.75 -18.95
C GLU A 10 16.51 52.95 -17.52
N ASP A 11 15.66 52.78 -16.51
CA ASP A 11 16.04 52.92 -15.11
C ASP A 11 16.72 51.66 -14.54
N ALA A 12 17.92 51.82 -13.96
CA ALA A 12 18.73 50.72 -13.44
C ALA A 12 18.09 49.98 -12.25
N GLU A 13 17.24 50.63 -11.44
CA GLU A 13 16.55 49.99 -10.31
C GLU A 13 15.41 49.11 -10.78
N THR A 14 14.63 49.55 -11.74
CA THR A 14 13.57 48.77 -12.34
C THR A 14 14.10 47.56 -13.12
N LEU A 15 15.18 47.71 -13.85
CA LEU A 15 15.89 46.59 -14.51
C LEU A 15 16.41 45.55 -13.50
N LYS A 16 16.96 46.01 -12.38
CA LYS A 16 17.43 45.11 -11.31
C LYS A 16 16.31 44.36 -10.63
N ALA A 17 15.17 45.02 -10.39
CA ALA A 17 13.95 44.37 -9.86
C ALA A 17 13.39 43.31 -10.82
N MET A 18 13.32 43.61 -12.13
CA MET A 18 12.90 42.67 -13.17
C MET A 18 13.85 41.47 -13.27
N LEU A 19 15.15 41.66 -13.17
CA LEU A 19 16.15 40.60 -13.17
C LEU A 19 16.01 39.68 -11.95
N LEU A 20 15.74 40.22 -10.77
CA LEU A 20 15.51 39.45 -9.56
C LEU A 20 14.21 38.65 -9.66
N ALA A 21 13.13 39.25 -10.17
CA ALA A 21 11.88 38.57 -10.40
C ALA A 21 12.02 37.44 -11.43
N ALA A 22 12.67 37.68 -12.56
CA ALA A 22 12.93 36.64 -13.57
C ALA A 22 13.81 35.48 -13.02
N ARG A 23 14.80 35.79 -12.19
CA ARG A 23 15.59 34.76 -11.50
C ARG A 23 14.76 33.93 -10.54
N ALA A 24 13.85 34.51 -9.78
CA ALA A 24 12.98 33.81 -8.88
C ALA A 24 11.99 32.89 -9.66
N GLU A 25 11.49 33.39 -10.78
CA GLU A 25 10.62 32.61 -11.68
C GLU A 25 11.38 31.42 -12.31
N ILE A 26 12.62 31.61 -12.76
CA ILE A 26 13.47 30.54 -13.28
C ILE A 26 13.71 29.46 -12.22
N VAL A 27 14.00 29.85 -10.97
CA VAL A 27 14.20 28.91 -9.87
C VAL A 27 12.93 28.10 -9.63
N GLU A 28 11.77 28.76 -9.59
CA GLU A 28 10.48 28.07 -9.37
C GLU A 28 10.11 27.15 -10.55
N LEU A 29 10.29 27.60 -11.80
CA LEU A 29 10.08 26.77 -12.98
C LEU A 29 11.03 25.57 -13.01
N THR A 30 12.29 25.76 -12.62
CA THR A 30 13.28 24.66 -12.54
C THR A 30 12.86 23.63 -11.48
N ARG A 31 12.34 24.11 -10.33
CA ARG A 31 11.79 23.23 -9.29
C ARG A 31 10.58 22.43 -9.80
N GLN A 32 9.65 23.10 -10.47
CA GLN A 32 8.45 22.46 -11.05
C GLN A 32 8.82 21.43 -12.13
N THR A 33 9.79 21.75 -12.99
CA THR A 33 10.27 20.83 -14.03
C THR A 33 10.85 19.57 -13.42
N ARG A 34 11.69 19.69 -12.38
CA ARG A 34 12.24 18.52 -11.67
C ARG A 34 11.17 17.66 -11.01
N THR A 35 10.14 18.26 -10.41
CA THR A 35 9.04 17.51 -9.80
C THR A 35 8.20 16.79 -10.85
N LEU A 36 7.97 17.42 -12.00
CA LEU A 36 7.24 16.81 -13.11
C LEU A 36 8.05 15.69 -13.79
N GLU A 37 9.35 15.86 -13.93
CA GLU A 37 10.24 14.82 -14.46
C GLU A 37 10.29 13.59 -13.54
N ALA A 38 10.36 13.78 -12.22
CA ALA A 38 10.28 12.71 -11.25
C ALA A 38 8.92 11.98 -11.31
N ALA A 39 7.81 12.74 -11.36
CA ALA A 39 6.48 12.16 -11.49
C ALA A 39 6.29 11.40 -12.81
N LYS A 40 6.88 11.89 -13.90
CA LYS A 40 6.88 11.22 -15.19
C LYS A 40 7.66 9.91 -15.15
N ALA A 41 8.87 9.93 -14.59
CA ALA A 41 9.68 8.71 -14.43
C ALA A 41 8.96 7.64 -13.60
N ASP A 42 8.30 8.04 -12.50
CA ASP A 42 7.48 7.15 -11.69
C ASP A 42 6.29 6.55 -12.49
N ALA A 43 5.62 7.37 -13.30
CA ALA A 43 4.51 6.92 -14.13
C ALA A 43 4.98 5.95 -15.22
N GLU A 44 6.11 6.21 -15.85
CA GLU A 44 6.73 5.34 -16.85
C GLU A 44 7.12 3.98 -16.23
N ALA A 45 7.77 3.99 -15.06
CA ALA A 45 8.13 2.77 -14.33
C ALA A 45 6.89 1.92 -13.96
N ARG A 46 5.79 2.58 -13.53
CA ARG A 46 4.51 1.88 -13.26
C ARG A 46 3.92 1.27 -14.53
N THR A 47 3.96 2.00 -15.63
CA THR A 47 3.46 1.50 -16.93
C THR A 47 4.24 0.28 -17.39
N GLU A 48 5.57 0.29 -17.26
CA GLU A 48 6.41 -0.86 -17.58
C GLU A 48 6.09 -2.07 -16.69
N ARG A 49 5.91 -1.87 -15.38
CA ARG A 49 5.48 -2.94 -14.46
C ARG A 49 4.13 -3.52 -14.85
N LEU A 50 3.15 -2.69 -15.18
CA LEU A 50 1.83 -3.13 -15.68
C LEU A 50 1.93 -3.92 -16.97
N HIS A 51 2.73 -3.46 -17.92
CA HIS A 51 2.97 -4.19 -19.18
C HIS A 51 3.63 -5.55 -18.95
N ALA A 52 4.59 -5.64 -18.03
CA ALA A 52 5.22 -6.91 -17.66
C ALA A 52 4.22 -7.89 -17.04
N LEU A 53 3.34 -7.40 -16.14
CA LEU A 53 2.29 -8.20 -15.50
C LEU A 53 1.23 -8.65 -16.52
N LEU A 54 0.78 -7.77 -17.42
CA LEU A 54 -0.13 -8.13 -18.52
C LEU A 54 0.46 -9.23 -19.40
N LYS A 55 1.72 -9.10 -19.82
CA LYS A 55 2.41 -10.14 -20.58
C LYS A 55 2.53 -11.46 -19.82
N ALA A 56 2.74 -11.41 -18.48
CA ALA A 56 2.79 -12.60 -17.65
C ALA A 56 1.41 -13.27 -17.59
N LEU A 57 0.36 -12.50 -17.43
CA LEU A 57 -1.04 -12.97 -17.38
C LEU A 57 -1.50 -13.55 -18.72
N GLU A 58 -1.17 -12.91 -19.83
CA GLU A 58 -1.44 -13.43 -21.18
C GLU A 58 -0.71 -14.76 -21.43
N ARG A 59 0.55 -14.88 -21.01
CA ARG A 59 1.30 -16.13 -21.12
C ARG A 59 0.69 -17.24 -20.25
N ALA A 60 0.27 -16.93 -19.04
CA ALA A 60 -0.38 -17.88 -18.14
C ALA A 60 -1.74 -18.36 -18.68
N ARG A 61 -2.48 -17.50 -19.39
CA ARG A 61 -3.82 -17.78 -19.90
C ARG A 61 -3.83 -18.38 -21.33
N PHE A 62 -2.91 -17.96 -22.19
CA PHE A 62 -2.92 -18.27 -23.62
C PHE A 62 -1.61 -18.92 -24.13
N GLY A 63 -0.64 -19.20 -23.25
CA GLY A 63 0.61 -19.86 -23.60
C GLY A 63 0.39 -21.26 -24.18
N ARG A 64 1.29 -21.70 -25.08
CA ARG A 64 1.20 -23.03 -25.70
C ARG A 64 1.23 -24.12 -24.62
N ARG A 65 0.33 -25.10 -24.74
CA ARG A 65 0.16 -26.23 -23.80
C ARG A 65 1.37 -27.16 -23.65
N SER A 66 2.41 -27.00 -24.46
CA SER A 66 3.67 -27.76 -24.35
C SER A 66 4.53 -27.41 -23.15
N GLU A 67 4.24 -26.28 -22.47
CA GLU A 67 4.89 -25.85 -21.22
C GLU A 67 3.85 -25.89 -20.09
N ALA A 68 3.13 -26.99 -19.93
CA ALA A 68 2.11 -27.13 -18.92
C ALA A 68 2.75 -27.07 -17.52
N LEU A 69 2.60 -25.90 -16.87
CA LEU A 69 2.86 -25.76 -15.46
C LEU A 69 1.95 -26.72 -14.69
N ASP A 70 2.48 -27.37 -13.67
CA ASP A 70 1.70 -28.09 -12.68
C ASP A 70 0.59 -27.13 -12.11
N PRO A 71 -0.60 -27.64 -11.75
CA PRO A 71 -1.65 -26.84 -11.12
C PRO A 71 -1.14 -25.95 -9.99
N ASP A 72 -0.24 -26.44 -9.15
CA ASP A 72 0.36 -25.72 -8.04
C ASP A 72 1.27 -24.58 -8.53
N GLN A 73 2.07 -24.82 -9.55
CA GLN A 73 2.92 -23.78 -10.17
C GLN A 73 2.10 -22.69 -10.85
N ARG A 74 0.97 -23.06 -11.45
CA ARG A 74 0.02 -22.07 -12.01
C ARG A 74 -0.61 -21.22 -10.93
N ALA A 75 -1.04 -21.83 -9.82
CA ALA A 75 -1.61 -21.11 -8.70
C ALA A 75 -0.61 -20.11 -8.12
N PHE A 76 0.66 -20.50 -7.98
CA PHE A 76 1.73 -19.63 -7.50
C PHE A 76 1.97 -18.44 -8.42
N ALA A 77 2.05 -18.67 -9.74
CA ALA A 77 2.24 -17.60 -10.72
C ALA A 77 1.06 -16.59 -10.71
N PHE A 78 -0.17 -17.04 -10.52
CA PHE A 78 -1.32 -16.16 -10.40
C PHE A 78 -1.28 -15.33 -9.11
N GLU A 79 -0.89 -15.92 -7.98
CA GLU A 79 -0.72 -15.22 -6.71
C GLU A 79 0.31 -14.08 -6.82
N GLU A 80 1.43 -14.31 -7.49
CA GLU A 80 2.46 -13.29 -7.71
C GLU A 80 1.94 -12.13 -8.59
N ILE A 81 1.16 -12.43 -9.62
CA ILE A 81 0.55 -11.42 -10.48
C ILE A 81 -0.47 -10.58 -9.68
N GLU A 82 -1.34 -11.20 -8.91
CA GLU A 82 -2.33 -10.50 -8.07
C GLU A 82 -1.65 -9.64 -7.00
N THR A 83 -0.58 -10.14 -6.40
CA THR A 83 0.23 -9.38 -5.44
C THR A 83 0.86 -8.16 -6.10
N GLY A 84 1.44 -8.32 -7.30
CA GLY A 84 2.02 -7.22 -8.06
C GLY A 84 1.00 -6.14 -8.47
N LEU A 85 -0.18 -6.55 -8.92
CA LEU A 85 -1.27 -5.62 -9.24
C LEU A 85 -1.73 -4.84 -8.02
N SER A 86 -1.91 -5.50 -6.88
CA SER A 86 -2.28 -4.83 -5.62
C SER A 86 -1.23 -3.86 -5.09
N ALA A 87 0.06 -4.13 -5.30
CA ALA A 87 1.12 -3.19 -4.95
C ALA A 87 1.01 -1.90 -5.81
N ILE A 88 0.75 -2.07 -7.12
CA ILE A 88 0.54 -0.93 -8.03
C ILE A 88 -0.71 -0.14 -7.67
N GLU A 89 -1.82 -0.82 -7.35
CA GLU A 89 -3.06 -0.17 -6.89
C GLU A 89 -2.82 0.62 -5.61
N GLY A 90 -2.08 0.07 -4.64
CA GLY A 90 -1.70 0.77 -3.42
C GLY A 90 -0.88 2.03 -3.69
N ALA A 91 0.06 1.97 -4.63
CA ALA A 91 0.84 3.13 -5.06
C ALA A 91 -0.03 4.20 -5.74
N LEU A 92 -0.98 3.79 -6.57
CA LEU A 92 -1.93 4.71 -7.22
C LEU A 92 -2.89 5.36 -6.21
N GLU A 93 -3.40 4.61 -5.24
CA GLU A 93 -4.26 5.13 -4.17
C GLU A 93 -3.51 6.15 -3.29
N ALA A 94 -2.22 5.90 -2.99
CA ALA A 94 -1.41 6.82 -2.21
C ALA A 94 -1.11 8.13 -2.96
N ALA A 95 -0.98 8.07 -4.30
CA ALA A 95 -0.72 9.23 -5.15
C ALA A 95 -1.99 10.03 -5.52
N ALA A 96 -3.17 9.41 -5.40
CA ALA A 96 -4.44 10.05 -5.76
C ALA A 96 -4.97 10.95 -4.63
N PRO A 97 -5.64 12.09 -4.93
CA PRO A 97 -6.38 12.83 -3.93
C PRO A 97 -7.45 11.91 -3.30
N LYS A 98 -7.58 11.96 -1.96
CA LYS A 98 -8.53 11.10 -1.24
C LYS A 98 -9.92 11.19 -1.87
N PRO A 99 -10.47 10.09 -2.39
CA PRO A 99 -11.80 10.11 -2.98
C PRO A 99 -12.84 10.43 -1.90
N PRO A 100 -13.98 11.04 -2.27
CA PRO A 100 -15.05 11.27 -1.32
C PRO A 100 -15.49 9.96 -0.67
N PRO A 101 -15.94 9.99 0.60
CA PRO A 101 -16.30 8.79 1.34
C PRO A 101 -17.34 7.98 0.58
N ARG A 102 -16.95 6.80 0.11
CA ARG A 102 -17.88 5.87 -0.57
C ARG A 102 -18.83 5.27 0.47
N LYS A 103 -20.10 5.12 0.11
CA LYS A 103 -21.06 4.39 0.95
C LYS A 103 -20.47 3.00 1.30
N PRO A 104 -20.44 2.64 2.59
CA PRO A 104 -19.88 1.36 3.01
C PRO A 104 -20.61 0.20 2.33
N ARG A 105 -19.90 -0.65 1.63
CA ARG A 105 -20.47 -1.91 1.14
C ARG A 105 -20.71 -2.83 2.33
N PRO A 106 -21.83 -3.58 2.38
CA PRO A 106 -22.06 -4.54 3.44
C PRO A 106 -20.91 -5.55 3.46
N ARG A 107 -20.18 -5.61 4.56
CA ARG A 107 -19.11 -6.58 4.76
C ARG A 107 -19.70 -7.86 5.30
N LYS A 108 -19.14 -9.00 4.88
CA LYS A 108 -19.47 -10.30 5.49
C LYS A 108 -19.07 -10.24 6.96
N ALA A 109 -20.00 -10.62 7.84
CA ALA A 109 -19.73 -10.62 9.27
C ALA A 109 -18.59 -11.58 9.60
N LEU A 110 -17.73 -11.17 10.55
CA LEU A 110 -16.68 -12.04 11.06
C LEU A 110 -17.29 -13.22 11.84
N PRO A 111 -16.65 -14.43 11.80
CA PRO A 111 -17.17 -15.61 12.46
C PRO A 111 -17.51 -15.38 13.94
N GLY A 112 -18.72 -15.78 14.34
CA GLY A 112 -19.20 -15.53 15.71
C GLY A 112 -18.50 -16.34 16.80
N HIS A 113 -17.86 -17.47 16.43
CA HIS A 113 -17.16 -18.36 17.37
C HIS A 113 -15.78 -17.84 17.79
N LEU A 114 -15.23 -16.83 17.09
CA LEU A 114 -13.90 -16.28 17.43
C LEU A 114 -13.98 -15.39 18.69
N PRO A 115 -13.01 -15.50 19.60
CA PRO A 115 -12.93 -14.61 20.74
C PRO A 115 -12.77 -13.15 20.29
N ARG A 116 -13.46 -12.24 20.97
CA ARG A 116 -13.40 -10.81 20.70
C ARG A 116 -12.65 -10.11 21.80
N VAL A 117 -11.67 -9.31 21.39
CA VAL A 117 -10.91 -8.43 22.29
C VAL A 117 -11.39 -7.01 22.03
N GLU A 118 -11.97 -6.38 23.03
CA GLU A 118 -12.43 -5.00 22.93
C GLU A 118 -11.28 -4.04 23.27
N VAL A 119 -11.09 -3.04 22.43
CA VAL A 119 -10.15 -1.95 22.63
C VAL A 119 -10.94 -0.66 22.56
N VAL A 120 -11.03 0.05 23.68
CA VAL A 120 -11.67 1.36 23.74
C VAL A 120 -10.60 2.43 23.59
N ILE A 121 -10.79 3.34 22.65
CA ILE A 121 -9.88 4.45 22.39
C ILE A 121 -10.62 5.73 22.77
N GLU A 122 -10.26 6.26 23.95
CA GLU A 122 -10.83 7.50 24.45
C GLU A 122 -10.15 8.71 23.81
N PRO A 123 -10.88 9.81 23.59
CA PRO A 123 -10.30 11.08 23.18
C PRO A 123 -9.45 11.70 24.30
N GLU A 124 -8.45 12.50 23.91
CA GLU A 124 -7.67 13.26 24.88
C GLU A 124 -8.57 14.23 25.68
N GLU A 125 -8.27 14.38 26.98
CA GLU A 125 -8.96 15.33 27.84
C GLU A 125 -8.61 16.76 27.42
N ALA A 126 -9.55 17.44 26.82
CA ALA A 126 -9.44 18.85 26.46
C ALA A 126 -10.73 19.59 26.84
N PRO A 127 -10.65 20.81 27.38
CA PRO A 127 -11.84 21.60 27.66
C PRO A 127 -12.60 21.91 26.36
N CYS A 128 -13.92 22.04 26.47
CA CYS A 128 -14.73 22.51 25.35
C CYS A 128 -14.40 23.98 25.05
N ALA A 129 -14.59 24.43 23.82
CA ALA A 129 -14.42 25.83 23.44
C ALA A 129 -15.30 26.79 24.26
N CYS A 130 -16.38 26.31 24.85
CA CYS A 130 -17.22 27.08 25.80
C CYS A 130 -16.68 27.13 27.25
N GLY A 131 -15.50 26.52 27.53
CA GLY A 131 -14.88 26.47 28.85
C GLY A 131 -15.38 25.34 29.78
N SER A 132 -16.35 24.53 29.38
CA SER A 132 -16.84 23.41 30.17
C SER A 132 -15.87 22.22 30.08
N HIS A 133 -15.62 21.56 31.22
CA HIS A 133 -14.84 20.31 31.30
C HIS A 133 -15.72 19.05 31.22
N GLU A 134 -17.02 19.19 31.40
CA GLU A 134 -17.93 18.05 31.36
C GLU A 134 -18.26 17.67 29.93
N ARG A 135 -18.25 16.35 29.64
CA ARG A 135 -18.62 15.77 28.34
C ARG A 135 -19.51 14.56 28.55
N VAL A 136 -20.53 14.43 27.70
CA VAL A 136 -21.46 13.30 27.72
C VAL A 136 -21.23 12.46 26.49
N LYS A 137 -21.13 11.14 26.68
CA LYS A 137 -21.04 10.18 25.59
C LYS A 137 -22.35 10.19 24.79
N ILE A 138 -22.29 10.55 23.51
CA ILE A 138 -23.42 10.61 22.60
C ILE A 138 -23.47 9.45 21.60
N GLY A 139 -22.41 8.63 21.56
CA GLY A 139 -22.30 7.48 20.69
C GLY A 139 -20.87 6.95 20.61
N GLU A 140 -20.66 5.95 19.82
CA GLU A 140 -19.33 5.39 19.54
C GLU A 140 -19.25 4.87 18.11
N ASP A 141 -18.08 4.92 17.50
CA ASP A 141 -17.78 4.20 16.28
C ASP A 141 -17.13 2.87 16.66
N VAL A 142 -17.69 1.78 16.13
CA VAL A 142 -17.20 0.43 16.37
C VAL A 142 -16.64 -0.14 15.07
N SER A 143 -15.47 -0.75 15.13
CA SER A 143 -14.87 -1.43 14.01
C SER A 143 -14.24 -2.75 14.42
N ASP A 144 -14.55 -3.81 13.68
CA ASP A 144 -14.02 -5.15 13.90
C ASP A 144 -12.86 -5.42 12.96
N ARG A 145 -11.78 -5.98 13.50
CA ARG A 145 -10.62 -6.45 12.74
C ARG A 145 -10.28 -7.88 13.11
N LEU A 146 -9.96 -8.69 12.11
CA LEU A 146 -9.45 -10.04 12.34
C LEU A 146 -7.98 -9.97 12.72
N ASP A 147 -7.64 -10.59 13.83
CA ASP A 147 -6.29 -10.69 14.35
C ASP A 147 -5.87 -12.15 14.51
N VAL A 148 -4.57 -12.41 14.53
CA VAL A 148 -4.01 -13.72 14.79
C VAL A 148 -2.95 -13.63 15.90
N VAL A 149 -3.10 -14.50 16.87
CA VAL A 149 -2.00 -14.88 17.76
C VAL A 149 -1.56 -16.25 17.24
N PRO A 150 -0.24 -16.51 17.03
CA PRO A 150 0.19 -17.78 16.47
C PRO A 150 -0.58 -18.95 17.04
N ALA A 151 -1.22 -19.74 16.16
CA ALA A 151 -2.16 -20.82 16.41
C ALA A 151 -3.60 -20.43 16.87
N LYS A 152 -3.99 -19.14 16.95
CA LYS A 152 -5.39 -18.76 17.28
C LYS A 152 -5.83 -17.48 16.59
N PHE A 153 -6.96 -17.53 15.91
CA PHE A 153 -7.61 -16.31 15.43
C PHE A 153 -8.44 -15.63 16.51
N ARG A 154 -8.47 -14.31 16.49
CA ARG A 154 -9.33 -13.48 17.34
C ARG A 154 -9.84 -12.27 16.56
N VAL A 155 -10.88 -11.63 17.06
CA VAL A 155 -11.40 -10.37 16.51
C VAL A 155 -11.04 -9.24 17.44
N ILE A 156 -10.39 -8.22 16.92
CA ILE A 156 -10.15 -6.95 17.64
C ILE A 156 -11.31 -6.01 17.31
N VAL A 157 -12.12 -5.72 18.32
CA VAL A 157 -13.23 -4.78 18.23
C VAL A 157 -12.76 -3.43 18.75
N THR A 158 -12.54 -2.48 17.86
CA THR A 158 -12.12 -1.12 18.24
C THR A 158 -13.35 -0.24 18.40
N ARG A 159 -13.58 0.28 19.61
CA ARG A 159 -14.65 1.21 19.94
C ARG A 159 -14.06 2.60 20.13
N ARG A 160 -14.62 3.59 19.47
CA ARG A 160 -14.23 5.00 19.60
C ARG A 160 -15.47 5.81 20.01
N PRO A 161 -15.65 6.07 21.30
CA PRO A 161 -16.77 6.85 21.78
C PRO A 161 -16.76 8.28 21.23
N LYS A 162 -17.96 8.85 21.09
CA LYS A 162 -18.18 10.25 20.73
C LYS A 162 -18.77 10.99 21.91
N TYR A 163 -18.16 12.11 22.26
CA TYR A 163 -18.58 12.93 23.38
C TYR A 163 -19.02 14.31 22.90
N ALA A 164 -20.11 14.81 23.48
CA ALA A 164 -20.57 16.17 23.29
C ALA A 164 -20.53 16.94 24.60
N CYS A 165 -20.37 18.27 24.51
CA CYS A 165 -20.46 19.15 25.65
C CYS A 165 -21.93 19.36 26.06
N PRO A 166 -22.38 19.04 27.29
CA PRO A 166 -23.76 19.23 27.74
C PRO A 166 -24.14 20.72 27.88
N ALA A 167 -23.15 21.60 28.11
CA ALA A 167 -23.39 23.02 28.32
C ALA A 167 -23.72 23.77 27.02
N CYS A 168 -22.91 23.60 25.95
CA CYS A 168 -23.15 24.28 24.68
C CYS A 168 -23.84 23.41 23.63
N ARG A 169 -23.91 22.10 23.82
CA ARG A 169 -24.41 21.09 22.86
C ARG A 169 -23.73 21.13 21.49
N GLU A 170 -22.63 21.84 21.38
CA GLU A 170 -21.78 21.97 20.20
C GLU A 170 -20.42 21.31 20.48
N GLY A 171 -19.65 21.03 19.45
CA GLY A 171 -18.32 20.47 19.59
C GLY A 171 -18.32 18.99 19.99
N VAL A 172 -18.43 18.09 19.00
CA VAL A 172 -18.24 16.65 19.17
C VAL A 172 -16.75 16.33 19.19
N VAL A 173 -16.30 15.58 20.20
CA VAL A 173 -14.92 15.08 20.30
C VAL A 173 -14.91 13.57 20.23
N GLN A 174 -14.01 13.05 19.44
CA GLN A 174 -13.78 11.63 19.26
C GLN A 174 -12.29 11.39 19.05
N ALA A 175 -11.75 10.29 19.57
CA ALA A 175 -10.38 9.89 19.29
C ALA A 175 -10.15 9.67 17.78
N PRO A 176 -8.99 10.04 17.22
CA PRO A 176 -8.66 9.75 15.83
C PRO A 176 -8.69 8.25 15.58
N ALA A 177 -9.00 7.85 14.36
CA ALA A 177 -8.88 6.45 13.98
C ALA A 177 -7.40 6.03 13.97
N PRO A 178 -7.05 4.88 14.55
CA PRO A 178 -5.68 4.38 14.47
C PRO A 178 -5.29 4.16 13.01
N ALA A 179 -4.03 4.48 12.70
CA ALA A 179 -3.47 4.19 11.39
C ALA A 179 -3.50 2.69 11.10
N ARG A 180 -3.78 2.31 9.88
CA ARG A 180 -3.85 0.92 9.42
C ARG A 180 -3.12 0.78 8.11
N LEU A 181 -2.41 -0.31 7.95
CA LEU A 181 -1.71 -0.62 6.70
C LEU A 181 -2.71 -0.81 5.53
N VAL A 182 -3.87 -1.38 5.83
CA VAL A 182 -5.00 -1.49 4.90
C VAL A 182 -6.15 -0.67 5.47
N GLU A 183 -6.36 0.55 4.97
CA GLU A 183 -7.26 1.56 5.57
C GLU A 183 -8.69 1.05 5.86
N THR A 184 -9.27 0.31 4.93
CA THR A 184 -10.61 -0.26 5.08
C THR A 184 -10.56 -1.76 5.33
N GLY A 185 -9.37 -2.27 5.67
CA GLY A 185 -9.09 -3.70 5.71
C GLY A 185 -9.63 -4.40 6.95
N LEU A 186 -9.84 -5.69 6.76
CA LEU A 186 -10.21 -6.64 7.77
C LEU A 186 -9.01 -7.08 8.64
N PRO A 187 -7.74 -7.18 8.10
CA PRO A 187 -6.63 -7.72 8.87
C PRO A 187 -6.07 -6.71 9.87
N THR A 188 -5.53 -7.22 10.97
CA THR A 188 -4.56 -6.51 11.80
C THR A 188 -3.17 -6.61 11.17
N GLU A 189 -2.25 -5.77 11.63
CA GLU A 189 -0.84 -5.84 11.24
C GLU A 189 -0.21 -7.20 11.59
N ALA A 190 -0.63 -7.79 12.71
CA ALA A 190 -0.18 -9.13 13.13
C ALA A 190 -0.62 -10.22 12.13
N LEU A 191 -1.87 -10.16 11.64
CA LEU A 191 -2.34 -11.10 10.62
C LEU A 191 -1.62 -10.90 9.29
N LEU A 192 -1.36 -9.65 8.89
CA LEU A 192 -0.57 -9.34 7.69
C LEU A 192 0.85 -9.91 7.79
N ALA A 193 1.51 -9.71 8.94
CA ALA A 193 2.85 -10.26 9.21
C ALA A 193 2.84 -11.79 9.17
N GLN A 194 1.84 -12.44 9.77
CA GLN A 194 1.72 -13.91 9.75
C GLN A 194 1.61 -14.44 8.31
N VAL A 195 0.75 -13.83 7.48
CA VAL A 195 0.58 -14.25 6.07
C VAL A 195 1.87 -14.02 5.29
N ALA A 196 2.56 -12.89 5.50
CA ALA A 196 3.79 -12.55 4.81
C ALA A 196 4.93 -13.52 5.19
N VAL A 197 5.17 -13.74 6.48
CA VAL A 197 6.20 -14.65 6.96
C VAL A 197 5.94 -16.07 6.44
N SER A 198 4.71 -16.56 6.58
CA SER A 198 4.35 -17.89 6.07
C SER A 198 4.58 -18.03 4.56
N LYS A 199 4.30 -16.97 3.77
CA LYS A 199 4.52 -17.02 2.32
C LYS A 199 5.98 -16.94 1.94
N TYR A 200 6.71 -15.96 2.47
CA TYR A 200 8.04 -15.59 1.96
C TYR A 200 9.19 -16.21 2.75
N ALA A 201 9.03 -16.45 4.05
CA ALA A 201 10.06 -17.10 4.87
C ALA A 201 9.84 -18.62 4.95
N ASP A 202 8.59 -19.06 5.14
CA ASP A 202 8.27 -20.48 5.32
C ASP A 202 7.93 -21.19 4.00
N GLY A 203 7.89 -20.47 2.88
CA GLY A 203 7.60 -21.02 1.55
C GLY A 203 6.18 -21.60 1.42
N LEU A 204 5.22 -21.11 2.21
CA LEU A 204 3.83 -21.59 2.24
C LEU A 204 2.94 -20.75 1.31
N PRO A 205 2.55 -21.23 0.13
CA PRO A 205 1.73 -20.49 -0.82
C PRO A 205 0.37 -20.10 -0.22
N LEU A 206 -0.22 -19.01 -0.71
CA LEU A 206 -1.48 -18.48 -0.18
C LEU A 206 -2.64 -19.47 -0.29
N TYR A 207 -2.70 -20.29 -1.34
CA TYR A 207 -3.74 -21.32 -1.49
C TYR A 207 -3.65 -22.40 -0.41
N ARG A 208 -2.45 -22.73 0.08
CA ARG A 208 -2.29 -23.64 1.22
C ARG A 208 -2.67 -22.97 2.53
N GLN A 209 -2.32 -21.70 2.71
CA GLN A 209 -2.75 -20.91 3.86
C GLN A 209 -4.28 -20.78 3.91
N GLU A 210 -4.95 -20.55 2.76
CA GLU A 210 -6.41 -20.55 2.64
C GLU A 210 -7.01 -21.87 3.19
N ALA A 211 -6.45 -23.01 2.78
CA ALA A 211 -6.91 -24.32 3.24
C ALA A 211 -6.65 -24.54 4.74
N ILE A 212 -5.54 -24.03 5.28
CA ILE A 212 -5.20 -24.10 6.71
C ILE A 212 -6.22 -23.29 7.52
N TYR A 213 -6.44 -22.02 7.14
CA TYR A 213 -7.35 -21.12 7.85
C TYR A 213 -8.81 -21.57 7.77
N ALA A 214 -9.21 -22.16 6.64
CA ALA A 214 -10.54 -22.73 6.49
C ALA A 214 -10.83 -23.86 7.49
N ARG A 215 -9.82 -24.66 7.87
CA ARG A 215 -9.96 -25.70 8.91
C ARG A 215 -10.24 -25.13 10.30
N GLU A 216 -9.80 -23.89 10.53
CA GLU A 216 -10.08 -23.15 11.77
C GLU A 216 -11.38 -22.32 11.68
N GLY A 217 -12.18 -22.51 10.62
CA GLY A 217 -13.43 -21.78 10.41
C GLY A 217 -13.26 -20.34 9.92
N VAL A 218 -12.06 -19.95 9.48
CA VAL A 218 -11.77 -18.62 8.99
C VAL A 218 -11.60 -18.65 7.46
N GLY A 219 -12.58 -18.14 6.75
CA GLY A 219 -12.58 -18.11 5.29
C GLY A 219 -11.82 -16.88 4.74
N LEU A 220 -10.52 -17.03 4.48
CA LEU A 220 -9.68 -16.03 3.83
C LEU A 220 -9.30 -16.52 2.44
N GLY A 221 -9.93 -15.96 1.41
CA GLY A 221 -9.61 -16.30 0.03
C GLY A 221 -8.20 -15.86 -0.36
N ARG A 222 -7.51 -16.67 -1.19
CA ARG A 222 -6.15 -16.39 -1.67
C ARG A 222 -6.02 -15.02 -2.35
N ASN A 223 -7.01 -14.60 -3.15
CA ASN A 223 -7.01 -13.30 -3.84
C ASN A 223 -7.02 -12.13 -2.85
N LEU A 224 -7.76 -12.28 -1.74
CA LEU A 224 -7.78 -11.29 -0.67
C LEU A 224 -6.41 -11.17 0.01
N MET A 225 -5.79 -12.32 0.32
CA MET A 225 -4.45 -12.35 0.91
C MET A 225 -3.38 -11.84 -0.06
N ALA A 226 -3.47 -12.14 -1.36
CA ALA A 226 -2.58 -11.58 -2.38
C ALA A 226 -2.66 -10.06 -2.43
N GLY A 227 -3.88 -9.50 -2.37
CA GLY A 227 -4.09 -8.07 -2.26
C GLY A 227 -3.45 -7.45 -1.02
N TRP A 228 -3.49 -8.14 0.12
CA TRP A 228 -2.79 -7.69 1.33
C TRP A 228 -1.27 -7.71 1.15
N MET A 229 -0.72 -8.75 0.53
CA MET A 229 0.72 -8.86 0.29
C MET A 229 1.24 -7.77 -0.62
N GLY A 230 0.47 -7.38 -1.65
CA GLY A 230 0.80 -6.25 -2.49
C GLY A 230 0.93 -4.94 -1.70
N ARG A 231 -0.01 -4.69 -0.78
CA ARG A 231 0.04 -3.48 0.08
C ARG A 231 1.18 -3.54 1.09
N VAL A 232 1.45 -4.71 1.69
CA VAL A 232 2.61 -4.92 2.56
C VAL A 232 3.90 -4.64 1.79
N GLY A 233 4.03 -5.17 0.56
CA GLY A 233 5.18 -4.93 -0.31
C GLY A 233 5.39 -3.45 -0.58
N PHE A 234 4.34 -2.71 -0.94
CA PHE A 234 4.41 -1.26 -1.14
C PHE A 234 4.93 -0.51 0.09
N HIS A 235 4.45 -0.85 1.29
CA HIS A 235 4.93 -0.18 2.51
C HIS A 235 6.33 -0.59 2.94
N LEU A 236 6.79 -1.78 2.56
CA LEU A 236 8.14 -2.26 2.86
C LEU A 236 9.18 -1.85 1.80
N GLU A 237 8.77 -1.43 0.60
CA GLU A 237 9.66 -1.01 -0.49
C GLU A 237 10.71 0.03 -0.04
N PRO A 238 10.37 1.12 0.70
CA PRO A 238 11.38 2.08 1.16
C PRO A 238 12.41 1.49 2.12
N LEU A 239 12.02 0.48 2.92
CA LEU A 239 12.96 -0.23 3.80
C LEU A 239 13.89 -1.13 3.00
N ALA A 240 13.36 -1.87 2.03
CA ALA A 240 14.14 -2.70 1.12
C ALA A 240 15.16 -1.87 0.34
N ASP A 241 14.76 -0.73 -0.20
CA ASP A 241 15.63 0.22 -0.90
C ASP A 241 16.74 0.76 0.03
N ARG A 242 16.39 1.06 1.27
CA ARG A 242 17.36 1.54 2.27
C ARG A 242 18.39 0.47 2.59
N VAL A 243 17.97 -0.78 2.76
CA VAL A 243 18.87 -1.92 2.99
C VAL A 243 19.78 -2.12 1.77
N LEU A 244 19.21 -2.14 0.57
CA LEU A 244 19.96 -2.30 -0.67
C LEU A 244 20.98 -1.18 -0.85
N HIS A 245 20.61 0.08 -0.57
CA HIS A 245 21.52 1.22 -0.60
C HIS A 245 22.69 1.03 0.38
N HIS A 246 22.39 0.56 1.61
CA HIS A 246 23.42 0.29 2.61
C HIS A 246 24.37 -0.82 2.17
N VAL A 247 23.84 -1.91 1.64
CA VAL A 247 24.65 -3.03 1.11
C VAL A 247 25.57 -2.55 -0.03
N ARG A 248 25.02 -1.77 -0.97
CA ARG A 248 25.79 -1.23 -2.11
C ARG A 248 26.87 -0.23 -1.72
N ALA A 249 26.74 0.43 -0.58
CA ALA A 249 27.74 1.36 -0.05
C ALA A 249 28.92 0.63 0.64
N GLY A 250 28.82 -0.67 0.87
CA GLY A 250 29.88 -1.46 1.48
C GLY A 250 31.08 -1.66 0.56
N PRO A 251 32.29 -1.88 1.13
CA PRO A 251 33.51 -2.11 0.35
C PRO A 251 33.53 -3.43 -0.41
N ARG A 252 32.67 -4.37 -0.04
CA ARG A 252 32.49 -5.68 -0.68
C ARG A 252 31.03 -6.05 -0.65
N ILE A 253 30.53 -6.60 -1.75
CA ILE A 253 29.18 -7.16 -1.88
C ILE A 253 29.36 -8.65 -2.16
N PHE A 254 28.68 -9.47 -1.37
CA PHE A 254 28.53 -10.90 -1.65
C PHE A 254 27.18 -11.10 -2.29
N ALA A 255 27.15 -11.81 -3.39
CA ALA A 255 25.93 -12.16 -4.09
C ALA A 255 25.99 -13.63 -4.45
N ASP A 256 24.87 -14.31 -4.35
CA ASP A 256 24.71 -15.70 -4.76
C ASP A 256 23.67 -15.79 -5.86
N GLU A 257 23.77 -16.82 -6.67
CA GLU A 257 22.88 -17.04 -7.80
C GLU A 257 22.12 -18.34 -7.67
N THR A 258 20.83 -18.28 -7.89
CA THR A 258 19.96 -19.45 -7.94
C THR A 258 19.40 -19.60 -9.35
N THR A 259 19.44 -20.81 -9.88
CA THR A 259 18.84 -21.08 -11.20
C THR A 259 17.32 -21.05 -11.12
N LEU A 260 16.68 -20.32 -12.04
CA LEU A 260 15.24 -20.22 -12.17
C LEU A 260 14.82 -20.69 -13.57
N PRO A 261 13.97 -21.72 -13.71
CA PRO A 261 13.39 -22.09 -14.98
C PRO A 261 12.45 -20.95 -15.46
N THR A 262 12.77 -20.34 -16.60
CA THR A 262 11.99 -19.25 -17.17
C THR A 262 11.36 -19.69 -18.48
N LEU A 263 10.09 -19.38 -18.68
CA LEU A 263 9.39 -19.69 -19.93
C LEU A 263 10.07 -19.02 -21.11
N ALA A 264 10.28 -19.78 -22.20
CA ALA A 264 10.86 -19.30 -23.43
C ALA A 264 9.86 -19.52 -24.58
N PRO A 265 8.91 -18.57 -24.81
CA PRO A 265 7.88 -18.71 -25.84
C PRO A 265 8.43 -19.03 -27.18
N GLY A 266 7.88 -20.06 -27.83
CA GLY A 266 8.31 -20.52 -29.17
C GLY A 266 9.41 -21.59 -29.17
N ARG A 267 10.02 -21.94 -28.04
CA ARG A 267 11.08 -22.97 -27.94
C ARG A 267 10.60 -24.34 -27.51
N GLY A 268 9.36 -24.45 -26.99
CA GLY A 268 8.81 -25.71 -26.47
C GLY A 268 9.50 -26.25 -25.21
N LYS A 269 10.41 -25.48 -24.60
CA LYS A 269 11.10 -25.80 -23.36
C LYS A 269 11.49 -24.52 -22.61
N THR A 270 11.62 -24.62 -21.30
CA THR A 270 12.13 -23.53 -20.46
C THR A 270 13.60 -23.24 -20.75
N LYS A 271 14.03 -22.00 -20.52
CA LYS A 271 15.44 -21.61 -20.41
C LYS A 271 15.81 -21.40 -18.95
N THR A 272 17.04 -21.67 -18.61
CA THR A 272 17.57 -21.29 -17.32
C THR A 272 17.81 -19.80 -17.27
N ALA A 273 17.19 -19.11 -16.31
CA ALA A 273 17.55 -17.76 -15.87
C ALA A 273 18.23 -17.85 -14.51
N TRP A 274 18.82 -16.77 -14.07
CA TRP A 274 19.57 -16.66 -12.84
C TRP A 274 18.92 -15.59 -11.97
N LEU A 275 18.59 -15.90 -10.73
CA LEU A 275 18.16 -14.99 -9.72
C LEU A 275 19.35 -14.71 -8.81
N TRP A 276 19.73 -13.45 -8.69
CA TRP A 276 20.79 -12.99 -7.80
C TRP A 276 20.22 -12.52 -6.48
N THR A 277 20.76 -12.98 -5.36
CA THR A 277 20.37 -12.60 -4.00
C THR A 277 21.57 -12.13 -3.19
#